data_14b9876581cb465b0a14a8df00360bd2
#
_entry.id   14b9876581cb465b0a14a8df00360bd2
#
_cell.length_a   1.000
_cell.length_b   1.000
_cell.length_c   1.000
_cell.angle_alpha   90.00
_cell.angle_beta   90.00
_cell.angle_gamma   90.00
#
_symmetry.space_group_name_H-M   'P 1'
#
loop_
_entity.id
_entity.type
_entity.pdbx_description
1 polymer ?
#
loop_
_entity_poly.entity_id
_entity_poly.type
_entity_poly.pdbx_seq_one_letter_code
_entity_poly.pdbx_strand_id
1 'polypeptide(L)'
;MPRVGTETMTSLLVPMPPLEEQRRIVEKIDGVASAISAYDVAYQKTETLNSAFPEALKKSILQEAVQGKLVPQDPSDEPAEALLERIRAEKQRLIKEGKIKKDKHESIIFRRDNSHYEKRGSEEVCIDEDIPFDIPENWTWIRLQNICSLIGDIDHNMPKSVPADEGVLFLSAKDLLDDGTINYTQNVKYISRADFERLSRKALPQKNDIIYSRIGAALGKARLVEMSKEFLVSYSCCVVRPLLVYPPYIRYYLESPQILLHSIKARQSIGVPDLGMGEIKKYLVALPPYNEQIRIVKQLEVLLDRCNFKM
;
A
#
# COMPACT_ATOMS: atom_id res chain seq x y z
N MET A 1 35.14 21.79 11.37
CA MET A 1 34.58 22.89 12.21
C MET A 1 35.51 24.06 12.10
N PRO A 2 35.07 25.29 11.80
CA PRO A 2 35.87 26.47 11.84
C PRO A 2 36.36 26.74 13.27
N ARG A 3 37.63 27.08 13.41
CA ARG A 3 38.26 27.40 14.72
C ARG A 3 38.62 28.88 14.76
N VAL A 4 38.29 29.53 15.86
CA VAL A 4 38.71 30.93 16.12
C VAL A 4 40.06 30.90 16.84
N GLY A 5 41.04 31.62 16.31
CA GLY A 5 42.37 31.72 16.91
C GLY A 5 42.34 32.54 18.22
N THR A 6 43.30 32.25 19.12
CA THR A 6 43.43 32.94 20.42
C THR A 6 43.60 34.43 20.26
N GLU A 7 44.38 34.88 19.26
CA GLU A 7 44.57 36.30 18.95
C GLU A 7 43.27 37.04 18.60
N THR A 8 42.40 36.37 17.80
CA THR A 8 41.08 36.90 17.43
C THR A 8 40.18 37.03 18.66
N MET A 9 40.22 36.05 19.57
CA MET A 9 39.42 36.10 20.80
C MET A 9 39.88 37.20 21.74
N THR A 10 41.21 37.43 21.89
CA THR A 10 41.76 38.45 22.79
C THR A 10 41.65 39.88 22.25
N SER A 11 41.44 40.04 20.95
CA SER A 11 41.26 41.36 20.29
C SER A 11 39.79 41.82 20.23
N LEU A 12 38.83 41.02 20.70
CA LEU A 12 37.42 41.41 20.71
C LEU A 12 37.16 42.55 21.67
N LEU A 13 36.53 43.62 21.16
CA LEU A 13 36.03 44.72 21.98
C LEU A 13 34.72 44.31 22.64
N VAL A 14 34.69 44.30 23.97
CA VAL A 14 33.50 43.94 24.75
C VAL A 14 32.98 45.19 25.47
N PRO A 15 31.73 45.62 25.27
CA PRO A 15 31.12 46.69 26.03
C PRO A 15 30.91 46.24 27.48
N MET A 16 31.34 47.04 28.42
CA MET A 16 31.29 46.79 29.88
C MET A 16 30.33 47.78 30.55
N PRO A 17 29.03 47.40 30.68
CA PRO A 17 28.09 48.23 31.43
C PRO A 17 28.33 48.14 32.94
N PRO A 18 27.77 49.04 33.76
CA PRO A 18 27.81 48.95 35.19
C PRO A 18 27.36 47.63 35.77
N LEU A 19 27.89 47.14 36.87
CA LEU A 19 27.63 45.80 37.41
C LEU A 19 26.13 45.50 37.63
N GLU A 20 25.35 46.46 38.09
CA GLU A 20 23.92 46.31 38.29
C GLU A 20 23.16 46.17 36.97
N GLU A 21 23.69 46.79 35.93
CA GLU A 21 23.12 46.63 34.57
C GLU A 21 23.47 45.27 33.98
N GLN A 22 24.71 44.78 34.21
CA GLN A 22 25.09 43.42 33.82
C GLN A 22 24.16 42.37 34.44
N ARG A 23 23.85 42.50 35.76
CA ARG A 23 22.89 41.59 36.42
C ARG A 23 21.51 41.62 35.79
N ARG A 24 20.97 42.82 35.54
CA ARG A 24 19.65 42.95 34.87
C ARG A 24 19.64 42.39 33.46
N ILE A 25 20.75 42.53 32.73
CA ILE A 25 20.89 41.92 31.38
C ILE A 25 20.86 40.39 31.48
N VAL A 26 21.64 39.82 32.41
CA VAL A 26 21.67 38.34 32.59
C VAL A 26 20.30 37.82 33.00
N GLU A 27 19.64 38.43 34.00
CA GLU A 27 18.29 38.02 34.40
C GLU A 27 17.27 38.10 33.24
N LYS A 28 17.40 39.13 32.38
CA LYS A 28 16.53 39.28 31.24
C LYS A 28 16.82 38.19 30.16
N ILE A 29 18.10 37.91 29.92
CA ILE A 29 18.53 36.86 28.99
C ILE A 29 18.03 35.50 29.46
N ASP A 30 18.19 35.17 30.76
CA ASP A 30 17.74 33.89 31.31
C ASP A 30 16.22 33.72 31.21
N GLY A 31 15.47 34.79 31.50
CA GLY A 31 14.02 34.79 31.35
C GLY A 31 13.59 34.59 29.91
N VAL A 32 14.24 35.26 28.95
CA VAL A 32 13.94 35.10 27.51
C VAL A 32 14.38 33.72 27.00
N ALA A 33 15.54 33.21 27.44
CA ALA A 33 16.04 31.89 27.05
C ALA A 33 15.07 30.77 27.49
N SER A 34 14.50 30.87 28.69
CA SER A 34 13.49 29.95 29.18
C SER A 34 12.20 29.96 28.29
N ALA A 35 11.74 31.16 27.92
CA ALA A 35 10.58 31.31 27.05
C ALA A 35 10.84 30.79 25.64
N ILE A 36 12.03 31.01 25.06
CA ILE A 36 12.43 30.46 23.75
C ILE A 36 12.47 28.96 23.81
N SER A 37 13.02 28.34 24.85
CA SER A 37 13.06 26.89 25.00
C SER A 37 11.65 26.28 25.08
N ALA A 38 10.74 26.90 25.81
CA ALA A 38 9.34 26.46 25.87
C ALA A 38 8.63 26.61 24.53
N TYR A 39 8.88 27.69 23.80
CA TYR A 39 8.36 27.90 22.46
C TYR A 39 8.90 26.85 21.48
N ASP A 40 10.19 26.56 21.48
CA ASP A 40 10.83 25.59 20.61
C ASP A 40 10.20 24.17 20.78
N VAL A 41 10.02 23.76 22.04
CA VAL A 41 9.36 22.49 22.37
C VAL A 41 7.92 22.44 21.79
N ALA A 42 7.16 23.53 21.98
CA ALA A 42 5.78 23.61 21.46
C ALA A 42 5.77 23.63 19.93
N TYR A 43 6.68 24.36 19.31
CA TYR A 43 6.84 24.44 17.86
C TYR A 43 7.20 23.06 17.26
N GLN A 44 8.20 22.40 17.79
CA GLN A 44 8.64 21.06 17.37
C GLN A 44 7.48 20.04 17.46
N LYS A 45 6.71 20.09 18.55
CA LYS A 45 5.52 19.24 18.71
C LYS A 45 4.46 19.51 17.63
N THR A 46 4.22 20.79 17.35
CA THR A 46 3.24 21.19 16.31
C THR A 46 3.69 20.77 14.92
N GLU A 47 4.96 20.97 14.57
CA GLU A 47 5.55 20.53 13.31
C GLU A 47 5.45 19.00 13.12
N THR A 48 5.75 18.25 14.18
CA THR A 48 5.64 16.79 14.18
C THR A 48 4.19 16.36 13.95
N LEU A 49 3.23 16.99 14.60
CA LEU A 49 1.80 16.72 14.41
C LEU A 49 1.36 17.07 12.99
N ASN A 50 1.74 18.24 12.48
CA ASN A 50 1.36 18.68 11.13
C ASN A 50 1.94 17.79 10.04
N SER A 51 3.16 17.27 10.20
CA SER A 51 3.80 16.38 9.25
C SER A 51 3.21 14.95 9.29
N ALA A 52 2.86 14.45 10.47
CA ALA A 52 2.33 13.10 10.66
C ALA A 52 0.81 12.99 10.40
N PHE A 53 0.05 14.07 10.62
CA PHE A 53 -1.40 14.08 10.56
C PHE A 53 -1.98 13.67 9.20
N PRO A 54 -1.50 14.18 8.05
CA PRO A 54 -2.04 13.80 6.74
C PRO A 54 -1.94 12.29 6.48
N GLU A 55 -0.80 11.68 6.81
CA GLU A 55 -0.61 10.25 6.64
C GLU A 55 -1.46 9.42 7.62
N ALA A 56 -1.60 9.86 8.86
CA ALA A 56 -2.47 9.21 9.83
C ALA A 56 -3.94 9.29 9.41
N LEU A 57 -4.36 10.45 8.87
CA LEU A 57 -5.72 10.66 8.36
C LEU A 57 -6.00 9.76 7.14
N LYS A 58 -5.08 9.67 6.17
CA LYS A 58 -5.21 8.75 5.03
C LYS A 58 -5.39 7.30 5.49
N LYS A 59 -4.58 6.85 6.44
CA LYS A 59 -4.71 5.50 7.01
C LYS A 59 -6.05 5.27 7.70
N SER A 60 -6.54 6.27 8.44
CA SER A 60 -7.85 6.20 9.09
C SER A 60 -8.99 6.10 8.07
N ILE A 61 -8.96 6.93 7.01
CA ILE A 61 -9.96 6.90 5.94
C ILE A 61 -9.97 5.54 5.24
N LEU A 62 -8.79 4.99 4.91
CA LEU A 62 -8.68 3.66 4.33
C LEU A 62 -9.22 2.57 5.27
N GLN A 63 -8.97 2.69 6.57
CA GLN A 63 -9.49 1.74 7.55
C GLN A 63 -11.02 1.78 7.64
N GLU A 64 -11.63 2.96 7.66
CA GLU A 64 -13.09 3.11 7.63
C GLU A 64 -13.70 2.52 6.35
N ALA A 65 -13.01 2.70 5.21
CA ALA A 65 -13.44 2.16 3.92
C ALA A 65 -13.50 0.63 3.92
N VAL A 66 -12.44 -0.03 4.41
CA VAL A 66 -12.36 -1.50 4.41
C VAL A 66 -13.20 -2.16 5.49
N GLN A 67 -13.67 -1.39 6.47
CA GLN A 67 -14.61 -1.83 7.51
C GLN A 67 -16.10 -1.61 7.14
N GLY A 68 -16.39 -1.04 5.97
CA GLY A 68 -17.76 -0.75 5.54
C GLY A 68 -18.40 0.43 6.25
N LYS A 69 -17.60 1.34 6.82
CA LYS A 69 -18.07 2.52 7.59
C LYS A 69 -18.04 3.82 6.79
N LEU A 70 -17.39 3.82 5.61
CA LEU A 70 -17.17 5.04 4.83
C LEU A 70 -18.40 5.51 4.06
N VAL A 71 -19.24 4.59 3.62
CA VAL A 71 -20.47 4.88 2.88
C VAL A 71 -21.67 4.14 3.52
N PRO A 72 -22.88 4.65 3.39
CA PRO A 72 -24.06 3.95 3.89
C PRO A 72 -24.31 2.66 3.10
N GLN A 73 -24.79 1.63 3.79
CA GLN A 73 -25.24 0.39 3.19
C GLN A 73 -26.52 0.62 2.40
N ASP A 74 -26.62 0.05 1.18
CA ASP A 74 -27.82 0.12 0.34
C ASP A 74 -28.47 -1.27 0.29
N PRO A 75 -29.69 -1.43 0.87
CA PRO A 75 -30.38 -2.71 0.84
C PRO A 75 -30.73 -3.24 -0.57
N SER A 76 -30.67 -2.37 -1.58
CA SER A 76 -30.93 -2.77 -2.98
C SER A 76 -29.70 -3.35 -3.68
N ASP A 77 -28.52 -3.25 -3.07
CA ASP A 77 -27.32 -3.86 -3.62
C ASP A 77 -27.41 -5.39 -3.56
N GLU A 78 -26.95 -6.02 -4.63
CA GLU A 78 -26.80 -7.48 -4.66
C GLU A 78 -25.77 -7.92 -3.61
N PRO A 79 -26.07 -8.84 -2.69
CA PRO A 79 -25.12 -9.26 -1.65
C PRO A 79 -23.81 -9.78 -2.23
N ALA A 80 -22.70 -9.59 -1.51
CA ALA A 80 -21.37 -10.02 -1.94
C ALA A 80 -21.28 -11.53 -2.22
N GLU A 81 -22.11 -12.35 -1.58
CA GLU A 81 -22.17 -13.79 -1.84
C GLU A 81 -22.61 -14.12 -3.26
N ALA A 82 -23.59 -13.40 -3.81
CA ALA A 82 -24.01 -13.60 -5.21
C ALA A 82 -22.89 -13.19 -6.19
N LEU A 83 -22.13 -12.15 -5.88
CA LEU A 83 -20.92 -11.81 -6.64
C LEU A 83 -19.88 -12.93 -6.57
N LEU A 84 -19.68 -13.56 -5.41
CA LEU A 84 -18.74 -14.69 -5.27
C LEU A 84 -19.18 -15.91 -6.08
N GLU A 85 -20.45 -16.20 -6.17
CA GLU A 85 -20.94 -17.29 -7.03
C GLU A 85 -20.60 -17.04 -8.50
N ARG A 86 -20.79 -15.81 -8.97
CA ARG A 86 -20.39 -15.42 -10.33
C ARG A 86 -18.88 -15.53 -10.55
N ILE A 87 -18.06 -15.10 -9.59
CA ILE A 87 -16.60 -15.23 -9.64
C ILE A 87 -16.21 -16.71 -9.74
N ARG A 88 -16.79 -17.57 -8.92
CA ARG A 88 -16.56 -19.04 -8.96
C ARG A 88 -16.93 -19.62 -10.32
N ALA A 89 -18.10 -19.29 -10.85
CA ALA A 89 -18.55 -19.76 -12.16
C ALA A 89 -17.59 -19.31 -13.27
N GLU A 90 -17.17 -18.05 -13.26
CA GLU A 90 -16.22 -17.51 -14.23
C GLU A 90 -14.83 -18.16 -14.11
N LYS A 91 -14.31 -18.37 -12.90
CA LYS A 91 -13.05 -19.11 -12.68
C LYS A 91 -13.14 -20.52 -13.25
N GLN A 92 -14.24 -21.24 -13.01
CA GLN A 92 -14.45 -22.58 -13.57
C GLN A 92 -14.48 -22.58 -15.10
N ARG A 93 -15.09 -21.56 -15.71
CA ARG A 93 -15.08 -21.35 -17.15
C ARG A 93 -13.65 -21.16 -17.68
N LEU A 94 -12.89 -20.25 -17.07
CA LEU A 94 -11.51 -19.97 -17.45
C LEU A 94 -10.57 -21.18 -17.26
N ILE A 95 -10.82 -22.01 -16.24
CA ILE A 95 -10.09 -23.27 -16.03
C ILE A 95 -10.40 -24.28 -17.15
N LYS A 96 -11.68 -24.43 -17.51
CA LYS A 96 -12.10 -25.33 -18.61
C LYS A 96 -11.53 -24.89 -19.96
N GLU A 97 -11.42 -23.58 -20.19
CA GLU A 97 -10.82 -23.00 -21.39
C GLU A 97 -9.27 -23.05 -21.38
N GLY A 98 -8.65 -23.55 -20.30
CA GLY A 98 -7.19 -23.61 -20.15
C GLY A 98 -6.50 -22.26 -19.97
N LYS A 99 -7.27 -21.18 -19.71
CA LYS A 99 -6.73 -19.82 -19.53
C LYS A 99 -6.09 -19.60 -18.16
N ILE A 100 -6.60 -20.28 -17.13
CA ILE A 100 -6.03 -20.26 -15.78
C ILE A 100 -5.89 -21.68 -15.25
N LYS A 101 -4.92 -21.89 -14.36
CA LYS A 101 -4.72 -23.18 -13.70
C LYS A 101 -5.69 -23.32 -12.52
N LYS A 102 -6.17 -24.54 -12.26
CA LYS A 102 -6.95 -24.84 -11.06
C LYS A 102 -6.07 -24.60 -9.83
N ASP A 103 -6.57 -23.81 -8.90
CA ASP A 103 -5.90 -23.60 -7.62
C ASP A 103 -6.12 -24.81 -6.69
N LYS A 104 -5.03 -25.38 -6.18
CA LYS A 104 -5.08 -26.49 -5.23
C LYS A 104 -5.44 -26.05 -3.81
N HIS A 105 -5.37 -24.75 -3.54
CA HIS A 105 -5.60 -24.11 -2.24
C HIS A 105 -6.86 -23.25 -2.21
N GLU A 106 -7.78 -23.47 -3.18
CA GLU A 106 -9.06 -22.78 -3.17
C GLU A 106 -9.80 -23.11 -1.87
N SER A 107 -10.27 -22.08 -1.19
CA SER A 107 -10.97 -22.20 0.07
C SER A 107 -12.29 -21.46 0.06
N ILE A 108 -13.19 -21.86 0.93
CA ILE A 108 -14.48 -21.20 1.14
C ILE A 108 -14.52 -20.74 2.58
N ILE A 109 -14.74 -19.44 2.79
CA ILE A 109 -15.00 -18.88 4.10
C ILE A 109 -16.51 -18.76 4.26
N PHE A 110 -17.03 -19.19 5.40
CA PHE A 110 -18.45 -19.13 5.73
C PHE A 110 -18.64 -18.90 7.23
N ARG A 111 -19.81 -18.44 7.61
CA ARG A 111 -20.19 -18.19 9.00
C ARG A 111 -21.10 -19.29 9.51
N ARG A 112 -20.81 -19.79 10.72
CA ARG A 112 -21.61 -20.77 11.45
C ARG A 112 -21.53 -20.45 12.95
N ASP A 113 -22.67 -20.41 13.65
CA ASP A 113 -22.75 -20.17 15.09
C ASP A 113 -21.97 -18.92 15.57
N ASN A 114 -22.09 -17.81 14.82
CA ASN A 114 -21.35 -16.56 15.02
C ASN A 114 -19.84 -16.61 14.83
N SER A 115 -19.29 -17.74 14.40
CA SER A 115 -17.86 -17.93 14.12
C SER A 115 -17.60 -18.08 12.62
N HIS A 116 -16.40 -17.67 12.19
CA HIS A 116 -15.94 -17.82 10.81
C HIS A 116 -15.13 -19.08 10.66
N TYR A 117 -15.44 -19.84 9.63
CA TYR A 117 -14.76 -21.08 9.27
C TYR A 117 -14.21 -20.98 7.85
N GLU A 118 -13.02 -21.53 7.65
CA GLU A 118 -12.45 -21.72 6.32
C GLU A 118 -12.40 -23.22 5.99
N LYS A 119 -13.01 -23.59 4.88
CA LYS A 119 -13.00 -24.95 4.34
C LYS A 119 -12.02 -25.06 3.18
N ARG A 120 -11.07 -25.99 3.28
CA ARG A 120 -10.09 -26.34 2.24
C ARG A 120 -10.19 -27.85 1.98
N GLY A 121 -10.80 -28.20 0.86
CA GLY A 121 -11.08 -29.63 0.59
C GLY A 121 -12.01 -30.21 1.65
N SER A 122 -11.52 -31.18 2.45
CA SER A 122 -12.25 -31.81 3.55
C SER A 122 -12.00 -31.19 4.92
N GLU A 123 -11.01 -30.30 5.04
CA GLU A 123 -10.66 -29.65 6.31
C GLU A 123 -11.50 -28.40 6.54
N GLU A 124 -12.04 -28.26 7.75
CA GLU A 124 -12.70 -27.05 8.24
C GLU A 124 -11.95 -26.53 9.47
N VAL A 125 -11.53 -25.27 9.42
CA VAL A 125 -10.78 -24.62 10.51
C VAL A 125 -11.52 -23.34 10.90
N CYS A 126 -11.68 -23.12 12.22
CA CYS A 126 -12.15 -21.82 12.72
C CYS A 126 -11.05 -20.78 12.51
N ILE A 127 -11.42 -19.62 11.97
CA ILE A 127 -10.50 -18.53 11.61
C ILE A 127 -10.84 -17.20 12.31
N ASP A 128 -11.60 -17.25 13.40
CA ASP A 128 -11.99 -16.03 14.13
C ASP A 128 -10.78 -15.21 14.61
N GLU A 129 -9.67 -15.87 14.97
CA GLU A 129 -8.43 -15.19 15.34
C GLU A 129 -7.75 -14.48 14.16
N ASP A 130 -8.03 -14.91 12.92
CA ASP A 130 -7.52 -14.28 11.69
C ASP A 130 -8.41 -13.09 11.24
N ILE A 131 -9.67 -13.03 11.70
CA ILE A 131 -10.62 -11.98 11.32
C ILE A 131 -10.25 -10.68 12.02
N PRO A 132 -9.85 -9.62 11.28
CA PRO A 132 -9.29 -8.43 11.91
C PRO A 132 -10.35 -7.48 12.49
N PHE A 133 -11.61 -7.56 12.05
CA PHE A 133 -12.74 -6.71 12.46
C PHE A 133 -14.08 -7.24 11.94
N ASP A 134 -15.18 -6.74 12.48
CA ASP A 134 -16.52 -7.02 11.98
C ASP A 134 -16.80 -6.25 10.67
N ILE A 135 -17.56 -6.88 9.78
CA ILE A 135 -18.00 -6.31 8.50
C ILE A 135 -19.53 -6.28 8.42
N PRO A 136 -20.14 -5.42 7.56
CA PRO A 136 -21.58 -5.40 7.31
C PRO A 136 -22.12 -6.78 6.89
N GLU A 137 -23.39 -7.05 7.18
CA GLU A 137 -24.03 -8.36 6.92
C GLU A 137 -24.07 -8.75 5.43
N ASN A 138 -24.15 -7.76 4.54
CA ASN A 138 -24.15 -7.96 3.08
C ASN A 138 -22.75 -8.10 2.47
N TRP A 139 -21.68 -7.99 3.30
CA TRP A 139 -20.29 -8.25 2.92
C TRP A 139 -19.90 -9.69 3.24
N THR A 140 -18.77 -10.14 2.67
CA THR A 140 -18.22 -11.45 2.99
C THR A 140 -16.70 -11.43 3.06
N TRP A 141 -16.13 -12.29 3.90
CA TRP A 141 -14.69 -12.52 3.95
C TRP A 141 -14.26 -13.51 2.87
N ILE A 142 -13.16 -13.21 2.18
CA ILE A 142 -12.62 -14.06 1.11
C ILE A 142 -11.09 -13.97 1.07
N ARG A 143 -10.41 -15.02 0.62
CA ARG A 143 -8.98 -14.93 0.32
C ARG A 143 -8.75 -14.23 -1.02
N LEU A 144 -7.73 -13.35 -1.09
CA LEU A 144 -7.43 -12.56 -2.31
C LEU A 144 -7.30 -13.45 -3.56
N GLN A 145 -6.65 -14.60 -3.44
CA GLN A 145 -6.52 -15.54 -4.57
C GLN A 145 -7.86 -16.00 -5.14
N ASN A 146 -8.92 -16.05 -4.33
CA ASN A 146 -10.22 -16.56 -4.77
C ASN A 146 -10.99 -15.55 -5.64
N ILE A 147 -10.65 -14.27 -5.55
CA ILE A 147 -11.22 -13.17 -6.36
C ILE A 147 -10.27 -12.67 -7.46
N CYS A 148 -9.19 -13.37 -7.72
CA CYS A 148 -8.23 -13.02 -8.76
C CYS A 148 -8.08 -14.16 -9.78
N SER A 149 -7.88 -13.79 -11.04
CA SER A 149 -7.50 -14.71 -12.11
C SER A 149 -5.99 -14.89 -12.22
N LEU A 150 -5.21 -13.93 -11.71
CA LEU A 150 -3.76 -13.96 -11.65
C LEU A 150 -3.28 -13.28 -10.36
N ILE A 151 -2.40 -13.94 -9.62
CA ILE A 151 -1.48 -13.34 -8.65
C ILE A 151 -0.13 -13.98 -8.93
N GLY A 152 0.76 -13.23 -9.59
CA GLY A 152 2.01 -13.79 -10.10
C GLY A 152 3.10 -12.76 -10.29
N ASP A 153 4.32 -13.25 -10.32
CA ASP A 153 5.53 -12.50 -10.63
C ASP A 153 6.33 -13.19 -11.75
N ILE A 154 7.37 -12.51 -12.22
CA ILE A 154 8.31 -13.10 -13.17
C ILE A 154 9.40 -13.91 -12.45
N ASP A 155 10.27 -14.57 -13.24
CA ASP A 155 11.43 -15.27 -12.71
C ASP A 155 12.40 -14.31 -12.00
N HIS A 156 13.06 -14.80 -10.95
CA HIS A 156 14.05 -14.04 -10.19
C HIS A 156 15.35 -13.77 -10.96
N ASN A 157 15.52 -14.38 -12.13
CA ASN A 157 16.66 -14.12 -13.01
C ASN A 157 16.44 -12.81 -13.78
N MET A 158 17.11 -11.75 -13.29
CA MET A 158 16.95 -10.40 -13.84
C MET A 158 17.58 -10.27 -15.23
N PRO A 159 16.83 -9.79 -16.22
CA PRO A 159 17.35 -9.53 -17.56
C PRO A 159 18.33 -8.36 -17.57
N LYS A 160 19.24 -8.36 -18.53
CA LYS A 160 20.15 -7.22 -18.77
C LYS A 160 19.36 -6.05 -19.35
N SER A 161 19.76 -4.83 -18.95
CA SER A 161 19.20 -3.62 -19.54
C SER A 161 19.74 -3.41 -20.96
N VAL A 162 18.87 -2.91 -21.84
CA VAL A 162 19.19 -2.49 -23.21
C VAL A 162 18.80 -1.01 -23.40
N PRO A 163 19.25 -0.34 -24.48
CA PRO A 163 18.80 1.01 -24.84
C PRO A 163 17.29 1.08 -25.04
N ALA A 164 16.69 2.27 -24.81
CA ALA A 164 15.25 2.46 -24.84
C ALA A 164 14.62 2.23 -26.23
N ASP A 165 15.35 2.54 -27.28
CA ASP A 165 14.95 2.38 -28.69
C ASP A 165 14.97 0.91 -29.15
N GLU A 166 15.72 0.05 -28.44
CA GLU A 166 15.84 -1.38 -28.75
C GLU A 166 15.01 -2.28 -27.84
N GLY A 167 14.38 -1.73 -26.80
CA GLY A 167 13.82 -2.51 -25.70
C GLY A 167 12.34 -2.32 -25.40
N VAL A 168 11.84 -3.19 -24.52
CA VAL A 168 10.53 -3.09 -23.91
C VAL A 168 10.68 -2.64 -22.46
N LEU A 169 9.77 -1.80 -22.00
CA LEU A 169 9.79 -1.19 -20.69
C LEU A 169 9.77 -2.25 -19.56
N PHE A 170 10.67 -2.07 -18.58
CA PHE A 170 10.84 -2.97 -17.45
C PHE A 170 10.87 -2.18 -16.13
N LEU A 171 9.79 -2.25 -15.38
CA LEU A 171 9.58 -1.50 -14.15
C LEU A 171 9.96 -2.32 -12.91
N SER A 172 10.06 -1.65 -11.79
CA SER A 172 10.34 -2.24 -10.48
C SER A 172 9.60 -1.50 -9.37
N ALA A 173 9.76 -1.92 -8.13
CA ALA A 173 9.08 -1.29 -6.99
C ALA A 173 9.36 0.21 -6.84
N LYS A 174 10.54 0.71 -7.28
CA LYS A 174 10.88 2.15 -7.27
C LYS A 174 10.01 2.98 -8.22
N ASP A 175 9.43 2.33 -9.25
CA ASP A 175 8.63 2.99 -10.27
C ASP A 175 7.14 3.11 -9.86
N LEU A 176 6.78 2.62 -8.66
CA LEU A 176 5.49 2.82 -8.01
C LEU A 176 5.54 4.10 -7.17
N LEU A 177 5.04 5.22 -7.72
CA LEU A 177 5.17 6.55 -7.12
C LEU A 177 4.24 6.75 -5.91
N ASP A 178 4.59 7.71 -5.04
CA ASP A 178 3.81 8.01 -3.83
C ASP A 178 2.50 8.75 -4.13
N ASP A 179 2.41 9.39 -5.30
CA ASP A 179 1.20 10.05 -5.79
C ASP A 179 0.09 9.09 -6.27
N GLY A 180 0.32 7.78 -6.18
CA GLY A 180 -0.64 6.75 -6.60
C GLY A 180 -0.45 6.24 -8.02
N THR A 181 0.50 6.79 -8.79
CA THR A 181 0.74 6.48 -10.20
C THR A 181 1.92 5.51 -10.43
N ILE A 182 2.07 5.07 -11.66
CA ILE A 182 3.22 4.28 -12.12
C ILE A 182 4.10 5.17 -13.00
N ASN A 183 5.40 5.20 -12.71
CA ASN A 183 6.39 5.87 -13.54
C ASN A 183 6.71 5.03 -14.79
N TYR A 184 6.36 5.54 -15.95
CA TYR A 184 6.63 4.87 -17.23
C TYR A 184 7.74 5.54 -18.07
N THR A 185 8.33 6.64 -17.59
CA THR A 185 9.17 7.51 -18.45
C THR A 185 10.49 7.94 -17.84
N GLN A 186 10.54 8.21 -16.53
CA GLN A 186 11.73 8.81 -15.90
C GLN A 186 12.64 7.75 -15.29
N ASN A 187 13.89 7.65 -15.80
CA ASN A 187 14.90 6.71 -15.29
C ASN A 187 14.44 5.25 -15.22
N VAL A 188 13.59 4.85 -16.16
CA VAL A 188 13.08 3.49 -16.29
C VAL A 188 14.05 2.60 -17.05
N LYS A 189 13.97 1.28 -16.84
CA LYS A 189 14.79 0.30 -17.52
C LYS A 189 14.05 -0.28 -18.73
N TYR A 190 14.82 -0.79 -19.68
CA TYR A 190 14.31 -1.54 -20.83
C TYR A 190 15.04 -2.87 -20.92
N ILE A 191 14.35 -3.90 -21.45
CA ILE A 191 14.86 -5.25 -21.64
C ILE A 191 14.67 -5.68 -23.08
N SER A 192 15.46 -6.65 -23.54
CA SER A 192 15.34 -7.17 -24.90
C SER A 192 13.95 -7.74 -25.17
N ARG A 193 13.51 -7.70 -26.44
CA ARG A 193 12.26 -8.34 -26.88
C ARG A 193 12.25 -9.84 -26.54
N ALA A 194 13.35 -10.53 -26.67
CA ALA A 194 13.48 -11.95 -26.35
C ALA A 194 13.25 -12.23 -24.85
N ASP A 195 13.83 -11.40 -23.98
CA ASP A 195 13.59 -11.51 -22.54
C ASP A 195 12.13 -11.18 -22.19
N PHE A 196 11.54 -10.16 -22.81
CA PHE A 196 10.14 -9.83 -22.65
C PHE A 196 9.24 -11.01 -23.01
N GLU A 197 9.40 -11.63 -24.16
CA GLU A 197 8.61 -12.77 -24.60
C GLU A 197 8.73 -13.99 -23.69
N ARG A 198 9.94 -14.22 -23.17
CA ARG A 198 10.21 -15.30 -22.23
C ARG A 198 9.52 -15.06 -20.88
N LEU A 199 9.66 -13.86 -20.32
CA LEU A 199 9.19 -13.52 -18.97
C LEU A 199 7.67 -13.22 -18.92
N SER A 200 7.11 -12.64 -19.98
CA SER A 200 5.69 -12.28 -20.07
C SER A 200 4.73 -13.48 -19.96
N ARG A 201 5.22 -14.68 -20.24
CA ARG A 201 4.42 -15.92 -20.15
C ARG A 201 3.88 -16.20 -18.74
N LYS A 202 4.51 -15.66 -17.70
CA LYS A 202 4.10 -15.87 -16.31
C LYS A 202 3.16 -14.79 -15.79
N ALA A 203 3.52 -13.52 -16.02
CA ALA A 203 2.81 -12.39 -15.45
C ALA A 203 2.96 -11.14 -16.33
N LEU A 204 2.18 -11.08 -17.42
CA LEU A 204 2.09 -9.90 -18.27
C LEU A 204 1.07 -8.94 -17.70
N PRO A 205 1.46 -7.71 -17.28
CA PRO A 205 0.52 -6.69 -16.84
C PRO A 205 -0.46 -6.28 -17.94
N GLN A 206 -1.71 -6.07 -17.58
CA GLN A 206 -2.79 -5.61 -18.46
C GLN A 206 -3.51 -4.43 -17.81
N LYS A 207 -4.27 -3.68 -18.59
CA LYS A 207 -5.13 -2.63 -18.05
C LYS A 207 -6.05 -3.18 -16.98
N ASN A 208 -6.22 -2.43 -15.89
CA ASN A 208 -6.96 -2.79 -14.68
C ASN A 208 -6.29 -3.86 -13.79
N ASP A 209 -5.09 -4.32 -14.12
CA ASP A 209 -4.28 -5.05 -13.15
C ASP A 209 -3.74 -4.10 -12.08
N ILE A 210 -3.36 -4.68 -10.96
CA ILE A 210 -2.69 -3.96 -9.87
C ILE A 210 -1.26 -4.47 -9.77
N ILE A 211 -0.29 -3.55 -9.84
CA ILE A 211 1.09 -3.85 -9.54
C ILE A 211 1.29 -3.65 -8.04
N TYR A 212 1.64 -4.73 -7.35
CA TYR A 212 1.85 -4.74 -5.90
C TYR A 212 3.31 -5.02 -5.56
N SER A 213 3.93 -4.10 -4.80
CA SER A 213 5.31 -4.24 -4.36
C SER A 213 5.41 -5.19 -3.17
N ARG A 214 6.27 -6.21 -3.29
CA ARG A 214 6.46 -7.25 -2.28
C ARG A 214 7.88 -7.31 -1.68
N ILE A 215 8.85 -6.58 -2.25
CA ILE A 215 10.24 -6.58 -1.78
C ILE A 215 10.76 -5.15 -1.64
N GLY A 216 11.52 -4.91 -0.58
CA GLY A 216 12.27 -3.68 -0.34
C GLY A 216 11.49 -2.58 0.37
N ALA A 217 12.02 -1.36 0.34
CA ALA A 217 11.46 -0.20 1.05
C ALA A 217 10.06 0.21 0.57
N ALA A 218 9.69 -0.16 -0.66
CA ALA A 218 8.38 0.13 -1.23
C ALA A 218 7.33 -0.96 -0.92
N LEU A 219 7.63 -1.91 -0.01
CA LEU A 219 6.71 -2.99 0.37
C LEU A 219 5.30 -2.47 0.67
N GLY A 220 4.29 -3.09 0.06
CA GLY A 220 2.89 -2.76 0.27
C GLY A 220 2.32 -1.67 -0.65
N LYS A 221 3.11 -1.04 -1.54
CA LYS A 221 2.57 -0.13 -2.54
C LYS A 221 1.78 -0.90 -3.60
N ALA A 222 0.57 -0.43 -3.89
CA ALA A 222 -0.33 -0.97 -4.91
C ALA A 222 -0.66 0.12 -5.94
N ARG A 223 -0.44 -0.14 -7.23
CA ARG A 223 -0.73 0.82 -8.31
C ARG A 223 -1.56 0.19 -9.41
N LEU A 224 -2.60 0.88 -9.82
CA LEU A 224 -3.46 0.42 -10.90
C LEU A 224 -2.78 0.65 -12.26
N VAL A 225 -2.88 -0.33 -13.16
CA VAL A 225 -2.45 -0.19 -14.54
C VAL A 225 -3.57 0.47 -15.34
N GLU A 226 -3.42 1.76 -15.65
CA GLU A 226 -4.46 2.55 -16.32
C GLU A 226 -4.34 2.51 -17.84
N MET A 227 -3.16 2.25 -18.37
CA MET A 227 -2.89 2.28 -19.81
C MET A 227 -2.61 0.89 -20.39
N SER A 228 -2.93 0.75 -21.69
CA SER A 228 -2.61 -0.46 -22.47
C SER A 228 -1.24 -0.30 -23.13
N LYS A 229 -0.17 -0.37 -22.35
CA LYS A 229 1.21 -0.32 -22.84
C LYS A 229 1.90 -1.64 -22.51
N GLU A 230 2.74 -2.12 -23.44
CA GLU A 230 3.59 -3.28 -23.15
C GLU A 230 4.68 -2.92 -22.16
N PHE A 231 4.70 -3.61 -21.03
CA PHE A 231 5.77 -3.54 -20.04
C PHE A 231 5.77 -4.80 -19.17
N LEU A 232 6.86 -5.02 -18.48
CA LEU A 232 6.95 -6.01 -17.41
C LEU A 232 7.37 -5.35 -16.11
N VAL A 233 7.11 -6.04 -15.00
CA VAL A 233 7.61 -5.66 -13.68
C VAL A 233 8.60 -6.69 -13.17
N SER A 234 9.62 -6.24 -12.46
CA SER A 234 10.60 -7.12 -11.84
C SER A 234 9.96 -7.97 -10.74
N TYR A 235 10.62 -9.03 -10.32
CA TYR A 235 10.17 -9.89 -9.22
C TYR A 235 10.01 -9.17 -7.87
N SER A 236 10.47 -7.91 -7.73
CA SER A 236 10.17 -7.07 -6.56
C SER A 236 8.70 -6.66 -6.47
N CYS A 237 7.96 -6.87 -7.55
CA CYS A 237 6.52 -6.65 -7.64
C CYS A 237 5.81 -7.93 -8.11
N CYS A 238 4.52 -8.00 -7.85
CA CYS A 238 3.65 -8.98 -8.48
C CYS A 238 2.48 -8.28 -9.19
N VAL A 239 1.90 -9.00 -10.15
CA VAL A 239 0.67 -8.61 -10.85
C VAL A 239 -0.50 -9.26 -10.14
N VAL A 240 -1.46 -8.46 -9.70
CA VAL A 240 -2.73 -8.91 -9.13
C VAL A 240 -3.83 -8.53 -10.12
N ARG A 241 -4.56 -9.53 -10.63
CA ARG A 241 -5.65 -9.37 -11.61
C ARG A 241 -6.97 -9.75 -10.99
N PRO A 242 -7.75 -8.78 -10.47
CA PRO A 242 -9.09 -9.04 -9.95
C PRO A 242 -10.02 -9.59 -11.03
N LEU A 243 -10.94 -10.45 -10.64
CA LEU A 243 -11.92 -11.07 -11.50
C LEU A 243 -13.32 -10.70 -11.04
N LEU A 244 -14.07 -9.95 -11.86
CA LEU A 244 -15.42 -9.44 -11.56
C LEU A 244 -15.53 -8.59 -10.28
N VAL A 245 -14.40 -8.14 -9.72
CA VAL A 245 -14.30 -7.22 -8.59
C VAL A 245 -13.80 -5.89 -9.12
N TYR A 246 -14.23 -4.77 -8.53
CA TYR A 246 -13.78 -3.45 -8.96
C TYR A 246 -12.29 -3.23 -8.64
N PRO A 247 -11.40 -3.16 -9.65
CA PRO A 247 -9.96 -3.14 -9.42
C PRO A 247 -9.47 -1.98 -8.53
N PRO A 248 -10.00 -0.73 -8.64
CA PRO A 248 -9.62 0.33 -7.73
C PRO A 248 -9.91 0.03 -6.25
N TYR A 249 -11.00 -0.71 -5.93
CA TYR A 249 -11.30 -1.13 -4.57
C TYR A 249 -10.19 -2.04 -4.03
N ILE A 250 -9.78 -3.06 -4.79
CA ILE A 250 -8.70 -3.97 -4.39
C ILE A 250 -7.38 -3.23 -4.27
N ARG A 251 -7.10 -2.26 -5.14
CA ARG A 251 -5.90 -1.41 -5.04
C ARG A 251 -5.85 -0.68 -3.70
N TYR A 252 -6.93 -0.02 -3.28
CA TYR A 252 -6.98 0.66 -1.98
C TYR A 252 -6.97 -0.32 -0.81
N TYR A 253 -7.65 -1.47 -0.97
CA TYR A 253 -7.65 -2.52 0.05
C TYR A 253 -6.23 -3.03 0.34
N LEU A 254 -5.42 -3.26 -0.70
CA LEU A 254 -4.03 -3.72 -0.55
C LEU A 254 -3.11 -2.70 0.15
N GLU A 255 -3.45 -1.42 0.13
CA GLU A 255 -2.74 -0.35 0.87
C GLU A 255 -3.36 -0.05 2.25
N SER A 256 -4.39 -0.78 2.66
CA SER A 256 -5.02 -0.57 3.95
C SER A 256 -4.09 -0.92 5.12
N PRO A 257 -4.27 -0.27 6.29
CA PRO A 257 -3.42 -0.51 7.46
C PRO A 257 -3.36 -1.98 7.89
N GLN A 258 -4.46 -2.72 7.77
CA GLN A 258 -4.50 -4.14 8.13
C GLN A 258 -3.63 -5.00 7.22
N ILE A 259 -3.67 -4.77 5.90
CA ILE A 259 -2.82 -5.51 4.94
C ILE A 259 -1.36 -5.15 5.16
N LEU A 260 -1.07 -3.88 5.40
CA LEU A 260 0.29 -3.44 5.70
C LEU A 260 0.83 -4.09 6.99
N LEU A 261 0.02 -4.14 8.06
CA LEU A 261 0.40 -4.81 9.31
C LEU A 261 0.62 -6.32 9.11
N HIS A 262 -0.26 -6.98 8.34
CA HIS A 262 -0.06 -8.39 7.98
C HIS A 262 1.24 -8.58 7.19
N SER A 263 1.50 -7.75 6.20
CA SER A 263 2.72 -7.79 5.38
C SER A 263 3.99 -7.61 6.22
N ILE A 264 3.97 -6.71 7.20
CA ILE A 264 5.10 -6.47 8.12
C ILE A 264 5.35 -7.69 9.01
N LYS A 265 4.29 -8.34 9.51
CA LYS A 265 4.39 -9.55 10.34
C LYS A 265 4.87 -10.77 9.55
N ALA A 266 4.40 -10.90 8.32
CA ALA A 266 4.66 -12.06 7.46
C ALA A 266 5.98 -12.00 6.67
N ARG A 267 6.74 -10.89 6.76
CA ARG A 267 8.02 -10.76 6.06
C ARG A 267 9.05 -11.79 6.52
N GLN A 268 9.76 -12.38 5.56
CA GLN A 268 10.65 -13.53 5.81
C GLN A 268 12.10 -13.16 6.15
N SER A 269 12.51 -11.90 5.98
CA SER A 269 13.89 -11.49 6.22
C SER A 269 14.03 -10.31 7.17
N ILE A 270 15.10 -10.31 7.96
CA ILE A 270 15.46 -9.23 8.89
C ILE A 270 16.13 -8.07 8.12
N GLY A 271 16.74 -8.33 6.96
CA GLY A 271 17.43 -7.33 6.13
C GLY A 271 16.50 -6.63 5.16
N VAL A 272 16.49 -7.05 3.88
CA VAL A 272 15.56 -6.51 2.89
C VAL A 272 14.19 -7.17 3.09
N PRO A 273 13.12 -6.39 3.38
CA PRO A 273 11.78 -6.97 3.51
C PRO A 273 11.40 -7.76 2.25
N ASP A 274 11.02 -9.01 2.42
CA ASP A 274 10.53 -9.88 1.34
C ASP A 274 9.25 -10.58 1.80
N LEU A 275 8.19 -10.42 1.04
CA LEU A 275 6.89 -11.03 1.26
C LEU A 275 6.65 -12.13 0.23
N GLY A 276 6.53 -13.36 0.72
CA GLY A 276 6.29 -14.52 -0.13
C GLY A 276 4.97 -14.43 -0.88
N MET A 277 4.93 -14.89 -2.14
CA MET A 277 3.71 -14.94 -2.95
C MET A 277 2.58 -15.72 -2.29
N GLY A 278 2.91 -16.76 -1.51
CA GLY A 278 1.94 -17.53 -0.75
C GLY A 278 1.18 -16.70 0.28
N GLU A 279 1.84 -15.76 0.93
CA GLU A 279 1.23 -14.88 1.92
C GLU A 279 0.29 -13.87 1.27
N ILE A 280 0.70 -13.27 0.13
CA ILE A 280 -0.16 -12.34 -0.63
C ILE A 280 -1.45 -13.03 -1.06
N LYS A 281 -1.38 -14.27 -1.55
CA LYS A 281 -2.54 -15.06 -1.96
C LYS A 281 -3.53 -15.32 -0.82
N LYS A 282 -3.03 -15.43 0.40
CA LYS A 282 -3.82 -15.69 1.61
C LYS A 282 -4.43 -14.45 2.26
N TYR A 283 -4.15 -13.23 1.77
CA TYR A 283 -4.76 -12.03 2.36
C TYR A 283 -6.27 -12.18 2.48
N LEU A 284 -6.78 -11.90 3.67
CA LEU A 284 -8.22 -11.79 3.90
C LEU A 284 -8.71 -10.47 3.34
N VAL A 285 -9.72 -10.53 2.51
CA VAL A 285 -10.38 -9.37 1.90
C VAL A 285 -11.83 -9.32 2.37
N ALA A 286 -12.22 -8.20 2.95
CA ALA A 286 -13.61 -7.87 3.18
C ALA A 286 -14.20 -7.42 1.83
N LEU A 287 -15.09 -8.21 1.27
CA LEU A 287 -15.66 -7.98 -0.06
C LEU A 287 -17.07 -7.40 0.06
N PRO A 288 -17.28 -6.12 -0.35
CA PRO A 288 -18.60 -5.50 -0.46
C PRO A 288 -19.39 -5.98 -1.70
N PRO A 289 -20.69 -5.70 -1.76
CA PRO A 289 -21.44 -5.64 -3.02
C PRO A 289 -20.74 -4.80 -4.08
N TYR A 290 -20.82 -5.20 -5.36
CA TYR A 290 -20.07 -4.55 -6.43
C TYR A 290 -20.33 -3.05 -6.55
N ASN A 291 -21.60 -2.62 -6.45
CA ASN A 291 -21.95 -1.20 -6.51
C ASN A 291 -21.40 -0.42 -5.30
N GLU A 292 -21.36 -1.05 -4.14
CA GLU A 292 -20.77 -0.46 -2.95
C GLU A 292 -19.25 -0.28 -3.09
N GLN A 293 -18.53 -1.21 -3.72
CA GLN A 293 -17.11 -1.04 -4.04
C GLN A 293 -16.87 0.26 -4.84
N ILE A 294 -17.73 0.56 -5.80
CA ILE A 294 -17.66 1.79 -6.60
C ILE A 294 -17.94 3.03 -5.75
N ARG A 295 -18.96 3.00 -4.87
CA ARG A 295 -19.28 4.12 -3.97
C ARG A 295 -18.14 4.39 -2.98
N ILE A 296 -17.57 3.34 -2.41
CA ILE A 296 -16.41 3.42 -1.51
C ILE A 296 -15.24 4.12 -2.21
N VAL A 297 -14.87 3.69 -3.41
CA VAL A 297 -13.74 4.27 -4.15
C VAL A 297 -13.99 5.73 -4.48
N LYS A 298 -15.17 6.09 -4.97
CA LYS A 298 -15.52 7.50 -5.24
C LYS A 298 -15.38 8.38 -3.99
N GLN A 299 -15.86 7.89 -2.85
CA GLN A 299 -15.75 8.63 -1.59
C GLN A 299 -14.30 8.72 -1.10
N LEU A 300 -13.53 7.64 -1.25
CA LEU A 300 -12.09 7.62 -0.93
C LEU A 300 -11.33 8.66 -1.73
N GLU A 301 -11.52 8.70 -3.06
CA GLU A 301 -10.85 9.66 -3.95
C GLU A 301 -11.12 11.10 -3.53
N VAL A 302 -12.39 11.44 -3.26
CA VAL A 302 -12.78 12.77 -2.79
C VAL A 302 -12.10 13.13 -1.46
N LEU A 303 -12.03 12.20 -0.51
CA LEU A 303 -11.43 12.46 0.80
C LEU A 303 -9.91 12.53 0.73
N LEU A 304 -9.27 11.64 -0.04
CA LEU A 304 -7.82 11.61 -0.20
C LEU A 304 -7.32 12.85 -0.94
N ASP A 305 -8.04 13.35 -1.93
CA ASP A 305 -7.71 14.61 -2.61
C ASP A 305 -7.73 15.79 -1.63
N ARG A 306 -8.71 15.82 -0.72
CA ARG A 306 -8.76 16.85 0.33
C ARG A 306 -7.60 16.74 1.33
N CYS A 307 -7.08 15.54 1.59
CA CYS A 307 -5.90 15.35 2.45
C CYS A 307 -4.60 15.82 1.79
N ASN A 308 -4.55 15.91 0.46
CA ASN A 308 -3.38 16.36 -0.29
C ASN A 308 -3.28 17.88 -0.43
N PHE A 309 -4.27 18.65 0.04
CA PHE A 309 -4.15 20.11 0.14
C PHE A 309 -3.03 20.43 1.15
N LYS A 310 -1.89 20.85 0.62
CA LYS A 310 -0.87 21.52 1.42
C LYS A 310 -1.50 22.80 1.98
N MET A 311 -1.65 22.87 3.32
CA MET A 311 -1.83 24.15 4.00
C MET A 311 -0.56 24.96 3.91
#